data_ac8babc52343020ad7f1e6204cfdd06d
#
_entry.id   ac8babc52343020ad7f1e6204cfdd06d
#
_cell.length_a   1.000
_cell.length_b   1.000
_cell.length_c   1.000
_cell.angle_alpha   90.00
_cell.angle_beta   90.00
_cell.angle_gamma   90.00
#
_symmetry.space_group_name_H-M   'P 1'
#
loop_
_entity.id
_entity.type
_entity.pdbx_description
1 polymer ?
#
loop_
_entity_poly.entity_id
_entity_poly.type
_entity_poly.pdbx_seq_one_letter_code
_entity_poly.pdbx_strand_id
1 'polypeptide(L)'
;SEFDEFKWWDPIDLLHSWESNQLRIPPPIITLIRDLVDGINDYGSLINACNNLALNPPSGRHKFEYAPGVECILIPTETLPPSTHTNCFILGHPGGERIIIDPAVSDDDGFSELKLKVEEIYTEKSSIIATLFTHKHRDHIGDIQLISKLYSAPIWATEITLEALSGSFDRLILKDGDFIGISGPKGIESWEIMETPGHCPGQICLVSDLGIISADNCTTNGTILVPSEDGDMDEYI
;
A
#
# COMPACT_ATOMS: atom_id res chain seq x y z
N SER A 1 -29.23 0.30 -10.42
CA SER A 1 -28.51 1.59 -10.50
C SER A 1 -27.14 1.42 -9.84
N GLU A 2 -26.15 2.13 -10.29
CA GLU A 2 -24.81 2.14 -9.66
C GLU A 2 -24.82 2.85 -8.29
N PHE A 3 -25.89 3.59 -7.98
CA PHE A 3 -26.00 4.39 -6.78
C PHE A 3 -27.31 4.08 -6.08
N ASP A 4 -27.21 3.68 -4.82
CA ASP A 4 -28.38 3.42 -3.96
C ASP A 4 -28.79 4.68 -3.19
N GLU A 5 -27.82 5.56 -2.89
CA GLU A 5 -28.05 6.82 -2.19
C GLU A 5 -27.19 7.95 -2.78
N PHE A 6 -27.66 9.19 -2.62
CA PHE A 6 -26.86 10.37 -2.90
C PHE A 6 -27.06 11.41 -1.79
N LYS A 7 -25.99 12.20 -1.54
CA LYS A 7 -26.00 13.27 -0.55
C LYS A 7 -25.10 14.41 -1.02
N TRP A 8 -25.51 15.64 -0.75
CA TRP A 8 -24.60 16.78 -0.87
C TRP A 8 -23.71 16.85 0.35
N TRP A 9 -22.42 16.97 0.14
CA TRP A 9 -21.41 17.06 1.18
C TRP A 9 -20.65 18.38 1.08
N ASP A 10 -20.34 18.96 2.23
CA ASP A 10 -19.23 19.91 2.33
C ASP A 10 -17.91 19.15 2.15
N PRO A 11 -16.94 19.65 1.34
CA PRO A 11 -15.67 18.96 1.12
C PRO A 11 -14.89 18.69 2.42
N ILE A 12 -14.94 19.60 3.40
CA ILE A 12 -14.24 19.45 4.68
C ILE A 12 -14.87 18.31 5.50
N ASP A 13 -16.20 18.28 5.59
CA ASP A 13 -16.92 17.21 6.29
C ASP A 13 -16.72 15.85 5.61
N LEU A 14 -16.68 15.85 4.28
CA LEU A 14 -16.43 14.62 3.49
C LEU A 14 -15.01 14.09 3.74
N LEU A 15 -14.00 14.96 3.70
CA LEU A 15 -12.62 14.60 4.01
C LEU A 15 -12.49 14.05 5.44
N HIS A 16 -13.10 14.73 6.41
CA HIS A 16 -13.09 14.28 7.80
C HIS A 16 -13.74 12.91 8.00
N SER A 17 -14.88 12.65 7.31
CA SER A 17 -15.57 11.37 7.37
C SER A 17 -14.71 10.23 6.75
N TRP A 18 -13.98 10.54 5.68
CA TRP A 18 -13.02 9.60 5.11
C TRP A 18 -11.83 9.36 6.06
N GLU A 19 -11.22 10.42 6.60
CA GLU A 19 -10.10 10.32 7.55
C GLU A 19 -10.44 9.56 8.84
N SER A 20 -11.72 9.58 9.22
CA SER A 20 -12.27 8.84 10.36
C SER A 20 -12.72 7.42 9.99
N ASN A 21 -12.42 6.96 8.77
CA ASN A 21 -12.79 5.64 8.23
C ASN A 21 -14.31 5.36 8.22
N GLN A 22 -15.13 6.41 8.18
CA GLN A 22 -16.59 6.28 8.11
C GLN A 22 -17.10 6.10 6.68
N LEU A 23 -16.30 6.49 5.70
CA LEU A 23 -16.61 6.40 4.27
C LEU A 23 -15.44 5.81 3.48
N ARG A 24 -15.78 5.06 2.44
CA ARG A 24 -14.82 4.58 1.44
C ARG A 24 -14.95 5.46 0.20
N ILE A 25 -13.84 6.06 -0.22
CA ILE A 25 -13.78 6.96 -1.37
C ILE A 25 -12.61 6.51 -2.25
N PRO A 26 -12.82 6.30 -3.55
CA PRO A 26 -11.73 5.92 -4.45
C PRO A 26 -10.57 6.92 -4.44
N PRO A 27 -9.30 6.47 -4.55
CA PRO A 27 -8.12 7.33 -4.47
C PRO A 27 -8.15 8.60 -5.34
N PRO A 28 -8.59 8.57 -6.62
CA PRO A 28 -8.64 9.79 -7.42
C PRO A 28 -9.60 10.86 -6.87
N ILE A 29 -10.69 10.40 -6.26
CA ILE A 29 -11.71 11.31 -5.69
C ILE A 29 -11.22 11.90 -4.38
N ILE A 30 -10.59 11.10 -3.51
CA ILE A 30 -10.06 11.64 -2.25
C ILE A 30 -8.92 12.63 -2.50
N THR A 31 -8.10 12.42 -3.52
CA THR A 31 -7.07 13.38 -3.94
C THR A 31 -7.73 14.73 -4.32
N LEU A 32 -8.76 14.69 -5.17
CA LEU A 32 -9.50 15.90 -5.53
C LEU A 32 -10.13 16.61 -4.32
N ILE A 33 -10.69 15.85 -3.38
CA ILE A 33 -11.30 16.43 -2.16
C ILE A 33 -10.24 17.13 -1.32
N ARG A 34 -9.05 16.56 -1.16
CA ARG A 34 -7.92 17.21 -0.47
C ARG A 34 -7.53 18.50 -1.15
N ASP A 35 -7.33 18.49 -2.47
CA ASP A 35 -6.99 19.68 -3.24
C ASP A 35 -8.06 20.78 -3.09
N LEU A 36 -9.34 20.40 -3.03
CA LEU A 36 -10.43 21.35 -2.77
C LEU A 36 -10.37 21.92 -1.36
N VAL A 37 -10.14 21.10 -0.33
CA VAL A 37 -10.05 21.53 1.07
C VAL A 37 -8.85 22.45 1.27
N ASP A 38 -7.68 22.10 0.73
CA ASP A 38 -6.49 22.93 0.77
C ASP A 38 -6.74 24.26 0.03
N GLY A 39 -7.36 24.20 -1.15
CA GLY A 39 -7.75 25.41 -1.87
C GLY A 39 -8.78 26.29 -1.13
N ILE A 40 -9.70 25.71 -0.37
CA ILE A 40 -10.61 26.49 0.48
C ILE A 40 -9.83 27.22 1.57
N ASN A 41 -8.86 26.56 2.20
CA ASN A 41 -8.00 27.16 3.22
C ASN A 41 -7.15 28.29 2.64
N ASP A 42 -6.58 28.11 1.45
CA ASP A 42 -5.70 29.08 0.81
C ASP A 42 -6.43 30.26 0.19
N TYR A 43 -7.60 30.05 -0.42
CA TYR A 43 -8.33 31.07 -1.21
C TYR A 43 -9.65 31.53 -0.55
N GLY A 44 -9.98 30.99 0.61
CA GLY A 44 -11.09 31.45 1.47
C GLY A 44 -12.50 31.02 1.01
N SER A 45 -12.65 30.30 -0.10
CA SER A 45 -13.95 29.77 -0.54
C SER A 45 -13.83 28.62 -1.52
N LEU A 46 -14.85 27.74 -1.54
CA LEU A 46 -14.95 26.64 -2.51
C LEU A 46 -14.91 27.14 -3.97
N ILE A 47 -15.59 28.25 -4.27
CA ILE A 47 -15.62 28.81 -5.63
C ILE A 47 -14.22 29.22 -6.08
N ASN A 48 -13.45 29.87 -5.21
CA ASN A 48 -12.09 30.28 -5.51
C ASN A 48 -11.16 29.07 -5.65
N ALA A 49 -11.30 28.06 -4.79
CA ALA A 49 -10.58 26.78 -4.90
C ALA A 49 -10.85 26.10 -6.25
N CYS A 50 -12.14 25.93 -6.62
CA CYS A 50 -12.51 25.36 -7.92
C CYS A 50 -11.94 26.15 -9.10
N ASN A 51 -12.01 27.47 -9.07
CA ASN A 51 -11.46 28.33 -10.13
C ASN A 51 -9.94 28.17 -10.25
N ASN A 52 -9.25 28.11 -9.10
CA ASN A 52 -7.81 27.88 -9.11
C ASN A 52 -7.43 26.52 -9.68
N LEU A 53 -8.10 25.44 -9.26
CA LEU A 53 -7.87 24.08 -9.77
C LEU A 53 -8.16 23.96 -11.27
N ALA A 54 -9.18 24.67 -11.76
CA ALA A 54 -9.48 24.70 -13.20
C ALA A 54 -8.41 25.39 -14.04
N LEU A 55 -7.77 26.43 -13.49
CA LEU A 55 -6.69 27.18 -14.15
C LEU A 55 -5.32 26.52 -13.98
N ASN A 56 -5.12 25.88 -12.85
CA ASN A 56 -3.85 25.25 -12.44
C ASN A 56 -4.14 23.80 -12.00
N PRO A 57 -4.48 22.92 -12.93
CA PRO A 57 -4.75 21.53 -12.57
C PRO A 57 -3.50 20.90 -11.94
N PRO A 58 -3.67 20.06 -10.90
CA PRO A 58 -2.56 19.35 -10.30
C PRO A 58 -1.80 18.56 -11.35
N SER A 59 -0.47 18.63 -11.29
CA SER A 59 0.41 17.90 -12.21
C SER A 59 1.46 17.13 -11.40
N GLY A 60 1.90 16.01 -11.97
CA GLY A 60 2.89 15.15 -11.33
C GLY A 60 2.29 13.92 -10.67
N ARG A 61 2.98 13.40 -9.67
CA ARG A 61 2.56 12.18 -8.97
C ARG A 61 1.44 12.46 -8.00
N HIS A 62 0.42 11.63 -8.07
CA HIS A 62 -0.66 11.64 -7.11
C HIS A 62 -0.45 10.54 -6.07
N LYS A 63 -0.79 10.83 -4.83
CA LYS A 63 -0.81 9.87 -3.75
C LYS A 63 -2.01 8.94 -3.93
N PHE A 64 -1.75 7.65 -4.08
CA PHE A 64 -2.80 6.64 -4.06
C PHE A 64 -2.97 6.14 -2.64
N GLU A 65 -4.04 6.54 -1.98
CA GLU A 65 -4.39 6.12 -0.63
C GLU A 65 -5.78 5.51 -0.65
N TYR A 66 -5.89 4.21 -0.39
CA TYR A 66 -7.14 3.45 -0.47
C TYR A 66 -7.99 3.58 0.80
N ALA A 67 -7.34 3.72 1.93
CA ALA A 67 -7.93 4.04 3.23
C ALA A 67 -6.92 4.89 4.01
N PRO A 68 -7.35 5.60 5.07
CA PRO A 68 -6.43 6.39 5.88
C PRO A 68 -5.25 5.56 6.38
N GLY A 69 -4.03 5.95 6.01
CA GLY A 69 -2.80 5.20 6.34
C GLY A 69 -2.53 3.96 5.50
N VAL A 70 -3.27 3.73 4.42
CA VAL A 70 -3.04 2.63 3.46
C VAL A 70 -2.70 3.21 2.11
N GLU A 71 -1.43 3.51 1.90
CA GLU A 71 -0.92 4.07 0.65
C GLU A 71 -0.41 2.96 -0.28
N CYS A 72 -0.42 3.24 -1.58
CA CYS A 72 0.13 2.35 -2.60
C CYS A 72 1.02 3.14 -3.55
N ILE A 73 2.16 2.59 -3.89
CA ILE A 73 2.99 3.02 -5.01
C ILE A 73 3.13 1.87 -6.01
N LEU A 74 3.25 2.20 -7.28
CA LEU A 74 3.40 1.24 -8.35
C LEU A 74 4.89 1.06 -8.65
N ILE A 75 5.44 -0.10 -8.37
CA ILE A 75 6.83 -0.44 -8.68
C ILE A 75 6.86 -1.20 -10.02
N PRO A 76 7.57 -0.69 -11.03
CA PRO A 76 7.77 -1.42 -12.29
C PRO A 76 8.38 -2.79 -12.05
N THR A 77 7.79 -3.84 -12.58
CA THR A 77 8.26 -5.23 -12.43
C THR A 77 7.96 -6.05 -13.67
N GLU A 78 8.73 -7.11 -13.86
CA GLU A 78 8.47 -8.14 -14.87
C GLU A 78 7.39 -9.12 -14.37
N THR A 79 6.19 -8.61 -14.13
CA THR A 79 5.02 -9.42 -13.75
C THR A 79 4.25 -9.89 -14.98
N LEU A 80 3.21 -10.70 -14.77
CA LEU A 80 2.42 -11.27 -15.88
C LEU A 80 1.52 -10.23 -16.55
N PRO A 81 1.50 -10.16 -17.89
CA PRO A 81 0.57 -9.29 -18.60
C PRO A 81 -0.91 -9.57 -18.24
N PRO A 82 -1.76 -8.55 -18.16
CA PRO A 82 -1.54 -7.17 -18.60
C PRO A 82 -0.85 -6.25 -17.58
N SER A 83 -0.49 -6.75 -16.41
CA SER A 83 0.20 -5.97 -15.38
C SER A 83 1.65 -5.67 -15.79
N THR A 84 2.14 -4.51 -15.39
CA THR A 84 3.52 -4.04 -15.63
C THR A 84 4.17 -3.51 -14.35
N HIS A 85 3.45 -3.58 -13.24
CA HIS A 85 3.86 -3.07 -11.95
C HIS A 85 3.34 -3.96 -10.84
N THR A 86 4.06 -4.00 -9.74
CA THR A 86 3.58 -4.54 -8.47
C THR A 86 3.11 -3.42 -7.56
N ASN A 87 2.02 -3.65 -6.86
CA ASN A 87 1.49 -2.74 -5.85
C ASN A 87 2.35 -2.85 -4.57
N CYS A 88 3.19 -1.88 -4.33
CA CYS A 88 3.89 -1.75 -3.05
C CYS A 88 3.04 -0.92 -2.10
N PHE A 89 2.60 -1.52 -0.99
CA PHE A 89 1.79 -0.82 0.01
C PHE A 89 2.67 -0.23 1.11
N ILE A 90 2.27 0.94 1.60
CA ILE A 90 2.86 1.59 2.76
C ILE A 90 1.77 1.75 3.82
N LEU A 91 1.90 1.02 4.92
CA LEU A 91 0.97 1.10 6.04
C LEU A 91 1.45 2.08 7.11
N GLY A 92 0.48 2.67 7.80
CA GLY A 92 0.67 3.62 8.89
C GLY A 92 0.51 5.08 8.45
N HIS A 93 0.48 5.98 9.41
CA HIS A 93 0.25 7.41 9.19
C HIS A 93 1.54 8.23 9.19
N PRO A 94 1.57 9.39 8.49
CA PRO A 94 2.63 10.38 8.62
C PRO A 94 2.93 10.75 10.08
N GLY A 95 4.22 10.84 10.42
CA GLY A 95 4.69 11.11 11.78
C GLY A 95 4.67 9.89 12.73
N GLY A 96 4.33 8.70 12.23
CA GLY A 96 4.30 7.44 12.96
C GLY A 96 5.24 6.38 12.39
N GLU A 97 4.99 5.14 12.79
CA GLU A 97 5.63 3.96 12.22
C GLU A 97 5.06 3.65 10.83
N ARG A 98 5.91 3.14 9.95
CA ARG A 98 5.53 2.75 8.59
C ARG A 98 6.05 1.34 8.29
N ILE A 99 5.23 0.53 7.64
CA ILE A 99 5.61 -0.76 7.09
C ILE A 99 5.55 -0.67 5.57
N ILE A 100 6.61 -1.10 4.89
CA ILE A 100 6.64 -1.21 3.43
C ILE A 100 6.39 -2.66 3.05
N ILE A 101 5.36 -2.90 2.25
CA ILE A 101 4.93 -4.24 1.83
C ILE A 101 5.25 -4.41 0.35
N ASP A 102 5.90 -5.51 0.02
CA ASP A 102 6.26 -5.91 -1.34
C ASP A 102 6.90 -4.78 -2.15
N PRO A 103 8.07 -4.27 -1.73
CA PRO A 103 8.78 -3.18 -2.43
C PRO A 103 9.23 -3.53 -3.83
N ALA A 104 9.36 -4.79 -4.19
CA ALA A 104 9.50 -5.34 -5.54
C ALA A 104 10.63 -4.74 -6.43
N VAL A 105 11.55 -3.98 -5.85
CA VAL A 105 12.61 -3.27 -6.59
C VAL A 105 13.56 -4.27 -7.26
N SER A 106 13.64 -4.24 -8.58
CA SER A 106 14.53 -5.12 -9.35
C SER A 106 15.44 -4.36 -10.33
N ASP A 107 15.20 -3.07 -10.56
CA ASP A 107 15.92 -2.21 -11.49
C ASP A 107 16.02 -0.75 -11.01
N ASP A 108 16.62 0.09 -11.84
CA ASP A 108 16.82 1.51 -11.53
C ASP A 108 15.51 2.32 -11.50
N ASP A 109 14.52 1.92 -12.28
CA ASP A 109 13.22 2.59 -12.32
C ASP A 109 12.45 2.30 -11.02
N GLY A 110 12.32 1.03 -10.63
CA GLY A 110 11.74 0.63 -9.36
C GLY A 110 12.49 1.21 -8.16
N PHE A 111 13.83 1.26 -8.23
CA PHE A 111 14.65 1.88 -7.19
C PHE A 111 14.34 3.37 -7.04
N SER A 112 14.19 4.09 -8.14
CA SER A 112 13.87 5.52 -8.13
C SER A 112 12.48 5.80 -7.56
N GLU A 113 11.50 4.95 -7.89
CA GLU A 113 10.15 5.03 -7.36
C GLU A 113 10.12 4.86 -5.83
N LEU A 114 10.73 3.76 -5.34
CA LEU A 114 10.78 3.49 -3.91
C LEU A 114 11.59 4.56 -3.16
N LYS A 115 12.69 5.04 -3.74
CA LYS A 115 13.52 6.09 -3.14
C LYS A 115 12.72 7.36 -2.86
N LEU A 116 11.94 7.83 -3.82
CA LEU A 116 11.10 9.02 -3.64
C LEU A 116 10.11 8.83 -2.48
N LYS A 117 9.53 7.64 -2.34
CA LYS A 117 8.61 7.34 -1.24
C LYS A 117 9.32 7.27 0.11
N VAL A 118 10.50 6.67 0.16
CA VAL A 118 11.31 6.62 1.39
C VAL A 118 11.73 8.03 1.85
N GLU A 119 12.12 8.91 0.91
CA GLU A 119 12.44 10.30 1.20
C GLU A 119 11.21 11.08 1.73
N GLU A 120 10.03 10.83 1.18
CA GLU A 120 8.75 11.37 1.69
C GLU A 120 8.50 10.91 3.12
N ILE A 121 8.58 9.59 3.40
CA ILE A 121 8.40 9.00 4.74
C ILE A 121 9.31 9.68 5.77
N TYR A 122 10.58 9.91 5.45
CA TYR A 122 11.51 10.59 6.36
C TYR A 122 11.20 12.09 6.51
N THR A 123 10.75 12.74 5.44
CA THR A 123 10.33 14.16 5.48
C THR A 123 9.11 14.33 6.40
N GLU A 124 8.21 13.37 6.42
CA GLU A 124 7.05 13.30 7.32
C GLU A 124 7.44 12.97 8.78
N LYS A 125 8.72 12.77 9.08
CA LYS A 125 9.26 12.34 10.39
C LYS A 125 8.73 10.98 10.84
N SER A 126 8.42 10.13 9.90
CA SER A 126 8.02 8.75 10.13
C SER A 126 9.23 7.83 10.22
N SER A 127 9.07 6.65 10.81
CA SER A 127 10.08 5.60 10.89
C SER A 127 9.63 4.35 10.16
N ILE A 128 10.49 3.80 9.30
CA ILE A 128 10.22 2.50 8.65
C ILE A 128 10.64 1.42 9.65
N ILE A 129 9.65 0.66 10.16
CA ILE A 129 9.86 -0.37 11.19
C ILE A 129 10.03 -1.77 10.61
N ALA A 130 9.55 -2.01 9.38
CA ALA A 130 9.69 -3.30 8.70
C ALA A 130 9.57 -3.17 7.19
N THR A 131 10.20 -4.12 6.48
CA THR A 131 9.82 -4.55 5.14
C THR A 131 9.06 -5.86 5.27
N LEU A 132 7.82 -5.91 4.81
CA LEU A 132 7.00 -7.10 4.85
C LEU A 132 6.88 -7.69 3.45
N PHE A 133 7.11 -8.99 3.30
CA PHE A 133 6.84 -9.71 2.06
C PHE A 133 5.62 -10.60 2.23
N THR A 134 4.66 -10.45 1.31
CA THR A 134 3.45 -11.26 1.31
C THR A 134 3.73 -12.68 0.88
N HIS A 135 4.65 -12.87 -0.07
CA HIS A 135 5.08 -14.18 -0.55
C HIS A 135 6.44 -14.10 -1.28
N LYS A 136 6.94 -15.24 -1.74
CA LYS A 136 8.32 -15.41 -2.22
C LYS A 136 8.54 -15.11 -3.70
N HIS A 137 7.53 -14.74 -4.50
CA HIS A 137 7.72 -14.48 -5.92
C HIS A 137 8.57 -13.23 -6.16
N ARG A 138 9.37 -13.30 -7.23
CA ARG A 138 10.39 -12.31 -7.50
C ARG A 138 9.86 -10.91 -7.75
N ASP A 139 8.70 -10.82 -8.38
CA ASP A 139 8.00 -9.56 -8.64
C ASP A 139 7.37 -8.92 -7.39
N HIS A 140 7.46 -9.58 -6.22
CA HIS A 140 7.11 -9.02 -4.90
C HIS A 140 8.36 -8.76 -4.05
N ILE A 141 9.33 -9.67 -4.05
CA ILE A 141 10.55 -9.53 -3.26
C ILE A 141 11.50 -8.51 -3.88
N GLY A 142 11.74 -8.59 -5.18
CA GLY A 142 12.77 -7.80 -5.85
C GLY A 142 14.20 -8.16 -5.43
N ASP A 143 15.06 -7.15 -5.38
CA ASP A 143 16.45 -7.24 -4.90
C ASP A 143 16.60 -6.56 -3.53
N ILE A 144 16.75 -7.36 -2.48
CA ILE A 144 16.92 -6.90 -1.11
C ILE A 144 18.17 -6.00 -0.96
N GLN A 145 19.20 -6.22 -1.77
CA GLN A 145 20.42 -5.40 -1.71
C GLN A 145 20.16 -3.98 -2.24
N LEU A 146 19.29 -3.84 -3.23
CA LEU A 146 18.85 -2.51 -3.70
C LEU A 146 17.99 -1.83 -2.65
N ILE A 147 17.03 -2.54 -2.06
CA ILE A 147 16.15 -2.02 -1.01
C ILE A 147 16.97 -1.54 0.19
N SER A 148 17.97 -2.32 0.62
CA SER A 148 18.83 -2.00 1.77
C SER A 148 19.72 -0.76 1.58
N LYS A 149 19.90 -0.27 0.35
CA LYS A 149 20.57 1.01 0.08
C LYS A 149 19.70 2.23 0.40
N LEU A 150 18.38 2.05 0.47
CA LEU A 150 17.43 3.13 0.72
C LEU A 150 17.11 3.29 2.21
N TYR A 151 16.94 2.18 2.91
CA TYR A 151 16.66 2.16 4.35
C TYR A 151 17.09 0.83 4.97
N SER A 152 17.15 0.79 6.30
CA SER A 152 17.42 -0.42 7.07
C SER A 152 16.25 -0.72 7.98
N ALA A 153 15.63 -1.88 7.79
CA ALA A 153 14.53 -2.38 8.62
C ALA A 153 14.54 -3.92 8.63
N PRO A 154 14.04 -4.58 9.68
CA PRO A 154 13.88 -6.03 9.69
C PRO A 154 12.91 -6.48 8.59
N ILE A 155 13.11 -7.69 8.11
CA ILE A 155 12.22 -8.33 7.13
C ILE A 155 11.22 -9.21 7.88
N TRP A 156 9.95 -8.99 7.59
CA TRP A 156 8.82 -9.73 8.15
C TRP A 156 8.15 -10.54 7.04
N ALA A 157 8.04 -11.84 7.22
CA ALA A 157 7.35 -12.75 6.30
C ALA A 157 7.11 -14.11 6.97
N THR A 158 6.41 -15.01 6.30
CA THR A 158 6.36 -16.41 6.71
C THR A 158 7.74 -17.08 6.61
N GLU A 159 7.93 -18.17 7.33
CA GLU A 159 9.19 -18.93 7.32
C GLU A 159 9.57 -19.36 5.90
N ILE A 160 8.60 -19.85 5.12
CA ILE A 160 8.78 -20.28 3.73
C ILE A 160 9.30 -19.12 2.85
N THR A 161 8.71 -17.94 3.00
CA THR A 161 9.14 -16.76 2.25
C THR A 161 10.55 -16.32 2.68
N LEU A 162 10.83 -16.31 3.99
CA LEU A 162 12.16 -15.95 4.52
C LEU A 162 13.28 -16.90 4.06
N GLU A 163 12.99 -18.19 3.93
CA GLU A 163 13.94 -19.20 3.43
C GLU A 163 14.29 -18.99 1.94
N ALA A 164 13.38 -18.42 1.17
CA ALA A 164 13.65 -18.10 -0.24
C ALA A 164 14.53 -16.86 -0.42
N LEU A 165 14.73 -16.05 0.64
CA LEU A 165 15.52 -14.83 0.57
C LEU A 165 17.00 -15.12 0.76
N SER A 166 17.85 -14.44 -0.03
CA SER A 166 19.29 -14.51 0.09
C SER A 166 19.84 -13.34 0.90
N GLY A 167 20.84 -13.59 1.75
CA GLY A 167 21.52 -12.54 2.51
C GLY A 167 21.37 -12.69 4.03
N SER A 168 21.96 -11.74 4.75
CA SER A 168 21.87 -11.66 6.20
C SER A 168 21.13 -10.39 6.58
N PHE A 169 20.01 -10.54 7.26
CA PHE A 169 19.13 -9.46 7.70
C PHE A 169 18.41 -9.86 8.99
N ASP A 170 18.00 -8.87 9.76
CA ASP A 170 17.11 -9.09 10.89
C ASP A 170 15.73 -9.51 10.35
N ARG A 171 15.14 -10.53 10.98
CA ARG A 171 13.89 -11.12 10.51
C ARG A 171 12.91 -11.41 11.63
N LEU A 172 11.62 -11.31 11.30
CA LEU A 172 10.51 -11.77 12.12
C LEU A 172 9.69 -12.75 11.30
N ILE A 173 9.46 -13.94 11.86
CA ILE A 173 8.57 -14.94 11.25
C ILE A 173 7.14 -14.56 11.62
N LEU A 174 6.31 -14.39 10.59
CA LEU A 174 4.86 -14.20 10.72
C LEU A 174 4.15 -15.54 10.56
N LYS A 175 3.05 -15.70 11.29
CA LYS A 175 2.20 -16.89 11.28
C LYS A 175 0.74 -16.50 11.16
N ASP A 176 -0.06 -17.44 10.71
CA ASP A 176 -1.51 -17.32 10.68
C ASP A 176 -2.08 -16.93 12.05
N GLY A 177 -2.94 -15.91 12.06
CA GLY A 177 -3.54 -15.35 13.26
C GLY A 177 -2.64 -14.40 14.07
N ASP A 178 -1.39 -14.13 13.65
CA ASP A 178 -0.57 -13.09 14.28
C ASP A 178 -1.17 -11.70 14.01
N PHE A 179 -0.95 -10.79 14.95
CA PHE A 179 -1.31 -9.38 14.80
C PHE A 179 -0.07 -8.50 14.78
N ILE A 180 0.01 -7.63 13.78
CA ILE A 180 1.02 -6.59 13.72
C ILE A 180 0.38 -5.24 14.09
N GLY A 181 1.02 -4.50 15.00
CA GLY A 181 0.60 -3.16 15.41
C GLY A 181 1.51 -2.10 14.80
N ILE A 182 0.91 -1.03 14.30
CA ILE A 182 1.62 0.11 13.70
C ILE A 182 1.23 1.35 14.52
N SER A 183 2.19 1.93 15.23
CA SER A 183 1.95 3.09 16.09
C SER A 183 2.00 4.39 15.29
N GLY A 184 1.05 5.27 15.53
CA GLY A 184 0.98 6.55 14.84
C GLY A 184 0.23 7.62 15.62
N PRO A 185 0.13 8.85 15.08
CA PRO A 185 -0.55 9.96 15.73
C PRO A 185 -2.03 9.71 16.04
N LYS A 186 -2.65 8.77 15.35
CA LYS A 186 -4.07 8.39 15.54
C LYS A 186 -4.25 7.18 16.45
N GLY A 187 -3.17 6.62 17.02
CA GLY A 187 -3.18 5.42 17.85
C GLY A 187 -2.43 4.26 17.21
N ILE A 188 -2.81 3.05 17.56
CA ILE A 188 -2.23 1.83 17.01
C ILE A 188 -3.22 1.23 16.01
N GLU A 189 -2.78 1.07 14.77
CA GLU A 189 -3.48 0.28 13.76
C GLU A 189 -3.08 -1.18 13.89
N SER A 190 -4.03 -2.09 13.83
CA SER A 190 -3.80 -3.52 13.96
C SER A 190 -4.16 -4.24 12.67
N TRP A 191 -3.27 -5.10 12.20
CA TRP A 191 -3.46 -5.93 11.03
C TRP A 191 -3.27 -7.39 11.41
N GLU A 192 -4.24 -8.23 11.11
CA GLU A 192 -4.16 -9.69 11.27
C GLU A 192 -3.46 -10.29 10.06
N ILE A 193 -2.56 -11.24 10.31
CA ILE A 193 -1.92 -12.06 9.29
C ILE A 193 -2.80 -13.28 9.04
N MET A 194 -3.18 -13.48 7.79
CA MET A 194 -3.94 -14.64 7.34
C MET A 194 -3.12 -15.39 6.31
N GLU A 195 -2.73 -16.63 6.60
CA GLU A 195 -2.10 -17.48 5.60
C GLU A 195 -3.13 -17.88 4.53
N THR A 196 -2.79 -17.64 3.28
CA THR A 196 -3.63 -17.90 2.12
C THR A 196 -2.82 -18.62 1.05
N PRO A 197 -2.45 -19.89 1.32
CA PRO A 197 -1.73 -20.70 0.34
C PRO A 197 -2.56 -20.93 -0.91
N GLY A 198 -1.96 -21.54 -1.92
CA GLY A 198 -2.65 -21.88 -3.17
C GLY A 198 -2.02 -21.22 -4.36
N HIS A 199 -1.87 -19.87 -4.39
CA HIS A 199 -1.01 -19.21 -5.39
C HIS A 199 0.45 -19.64 -5.21
N CYS A 200 0.95 -19.58 -3.97
CA CYS A 200 2.21 -20.23 -3.59
C CYS A 200 2.23 -20.50 -2.07
N PRO A 201 3.05 -21.50 -1.63
CA PRO A 201 3.21 -21.79 -0.20
C PRO A 201 3.77 -20.59 0.56
N GLY A 202 3.22 -20.33 1.74
CA GLY A 202 3.65 -19.24 2.61
C GLY A 202 3.14 -17.85 2.20
N GLN A 203 2.21 -17.76 1.25
CA GLN A 203 1.52 -16.52 0.96
C GLN A 203 0.63 -16.10 2.11
N ILE A 204 0.60 -14.80 2.38
CA ILE A 204 -0.25 -14.18 3.39
C ILE A 204 -1.05 -13.02 2.81
N CYS A 205 -2.22 -12.81 3.39
CA CYS A 205 -2.99 -11.58 3.33
C CYS A 205 -2.87 -10.81 4.65
N LEU A 206 -3.05 -9.50 4.60
CA LEU A 206 -3.18 -8.67 5.79
C LEU A 206 -4.61 -8.17 5.88
N VAL A 207 -5.26 -8.37 7.02
CA VAL A 207 -6.68 -8.07 7.24
C VAL A 207 -6.85 -7.06 8.37
N SER A 208 -7.66 -6.05 8.16
CA SER A 208 -8.04 -5.07 9.19
C SER A 208 -9.40 -4.46 8.89
N ASP A 209 -9.89 -3.59 9.78
CA ASP A 209 -11.09 -2.78 9.54
C ASP A 209 -10.91 -1.80 8.36
N LEU A 210 -9.67 -1.51 7.97
CA LEU A 210 -9.36 -0.66 6.82
C LEU A 210 -9.52 -1.39 5.48
N GLY A 211 -9.44 -2.71 5.48
CA GLY A 211 -9.57 -3.55 4.29
C GLY A 211 -8.65 -4.76 4.33
N ILE A 212 -8.41 -5.33 3.16
CA ILE A 212 -7.55 -6.50 2.97
C ILE A 212 -6.48 -6.17 1.93
N ILE A 213 -5.22 -6.42 2.28
CA ILE A 213 -4.13 -6.50 1.31
C ILE A 213 -4.01 -7.97 0.93
N SER A 214 -4.51 -8.30 -0.26
CA SER A 214 -4.75 -9.69 -0.67
C SER A 214 -3.57 -10.34 -1.39
N ALA A 215 -2.51 -9.60 -1.66
CA ALA A 215 -1.42 -10.08 -2.51
C ALA A 215 -1.96 -10.75 -3.80
N ASP A 216 -1.40 -11.87 -4.20
CA ASP A 216 -1.81 -12.61 -5.40
C ASP A 216 -2.94 -13.63 -5.12
N ASN A 217 -3.83 -13.31 -4.17
CA ASN A 217 -5.08 -14.03 -3.99
C ASN A 217 -6.20 -13.56 -4.91
N CYS A 218 -6.20 -12.27 -5.26
CA CYS A 218 -7.17 -11.74 -6.19
C CYS A 218 -6.63 -10.52 -6.94
N THR A 219 -7.15 -10.30 -8.13
CA THR A 219 -6.84 -9.14 -8.95
C THR A 219 -8.11 -8.52 -9.50
N THR A 220 -8.09 -7.21 -9.70
CA THR A 220 -9.19 -6.48 -10.35
C THR A 220 -9.14 -6.53 -11.87
N ASN A 221 -7.98 -6.90 -12.43
CA ASN A 221 -7.78 -6.96 -13.89
C ASN A 221 -6.93 -8.18 -14.24
N GLY A 222 -7.42 -9.01 -15.15
CA GLY A 222 -6.75 -10.24 -15.52
C GLY A 222 -7.13 -11.43 -14.64
N THR A 223 -6.23 -12.38 -14.51
CA THR A 223 -6.42 -13.63 -13.77
C THR A 223 -5.17 -13.92 -12.96
N ILE A 224 -5.34 -14.37 -11.73
CA ILE A 224 -4.22 -14.89 -10.95
C ILE A 224 -3.74 -16.20 -11.55
N LEU A 225 -2.43 -16.33 -11.71
CA LEU A 225 -1.80 -17.57 -12.07
C LEU A 225 -1.61 -18.42 -10.80
N VAL A 226 -2.01 -19.68 -10.84
CA VAL A 226 -1.60 -20.69 -9.86
C VAL A 226 -0.54 -21.57 -10.54
N PRO A 227 0.76 -21.37 -10.26
CA PRO A 227 1.82 -22.07 -10.97
C PRO A 227 1.81 -23.56 -10.67
N SER A 228 1.96 -24.42 -11.67
CA SER A 228 1.97 -25.87 -11.48
C SER A 228 3.14 -26.40 -10.63
N GLU A 229 4.18 -25.61 -10.49
CA GLU A 229 5.42 -25.99 -9.79
C GLU A 229 5.40 -25.59 -8.32
N ASP A 230 4.58 -24.60 -7.96
CA ASP A 230 4.62 -23.93 -6.67
C ASP A 230 3.21 -23.65 -6.11
N GLY A 231 2.18 -23.70 -6.94
CA GLY A 231 0.80 -23.46 -6.54
C GLY A 231 0.04 -24.75 -6.33
N ASP A 232 -1.06 -24.63 -5.60
CA ASP A 232 -2.04 -25.68 -5.37
C ASP A 232 -3.45 -25.12 -5.55
N MET A 233 -4.15 -25.65 -6.57
CA MET A 233 -5.49 -25.17 -6.90
C MET A 233 -6.55 -25.58 -5.89
N ASP A 234 -6.33 -26.68 -5.19
CA ASP A 234 -7.27 -27.15 -4.15
C ASP A 234 -7.14 -26.31 -2.87
N GLU A 235 -5.94 -25.75 -2.61
CA GLU A 235 -5.72 -24.78 -1.52
C GLU A 235 -6.14 -23.35 -1.90
N TYR A 236 -6.15 -23.02 -3.21
CA TYR A 236 -6.51 -21.70 -3.70
C TYR A 236 -8.03 -21.42 -3.67
N ILE A 237 -8.88 -22.46 -3.81
CA ILE A 237 -10.34 -22.37 -3.85
C ILE A 237 -10.93 -22.54 -2.44
#